data_aac54642749771c81cb11eef6796be8b
#
_entry.id   aac54642749771c81cb11eef6796be8b
#
_cell.length_a   1.000
_cell.length_b   1.000
_cell.length_c   1.000
_cell.angle_alpha   90.00
_cell.angle_beta   90.00
_cell.angle_gamma   90.00
#
_symmetry.space_group_name_H-M   'P 1'
#
loop_
_entity.id
_entity.type
_entity.pdbx_description
1 polymer ?
#
loop_
_entity_poly.entity_id
_entity_poly.type
_entity_poly.pdbx_seq_one_letter_code
_entity_poly.pdbx_strand_id
1 'polypeptide(L)'
;MTNIGDLLGNAANDLLQSSINVGDVYLLNLDPSNGITPKNDDATRNKFFIVLGFDNEGNVIGGLVINSKINYNLPSTVTDYQLPITVKQCPFLQHNSFVNCSKIIVAKRTKFCKETYRGEISDSKMMKLIIDTVKESPTINRKQLKNFGLI
;
A
#
# COMPACT_ATOMS: atom_id res chain seq x y z
N MET A 1 24.31 -24.49 -8.24
CA MET A 1 23.87 -25.24 -7.05
C MET A 1 23.52 -24.26 -5.93
N THR A 2 22.33 -24.40 -5.39
CA THR A 2 21.85 -23.57 -4.29
C THR A 2 22.47 -24.04 -2.97
N ASN A 3 23.05 -23.15 -2.16
CA ASN A 3 23.58 -23.50 -0.86
C ASN A 3 22.49 -23.39 0.24
N ILE A 4 22.82 -23.86 1.45
CA ILE A 4 21.86 -23.85 2.57
C ILE A 4 21.42 -22.42 2.92
N GLY A 5 22.34 -21.45 2.86
CA GLY A 5 22.01 -20.04 3.14
C GLY A 5 20.99 -19.49 2.15
N ASP A 6 21.13 -19.79 0.86
CA ASP A 6 20.17 -19.36 -0.17
C ASP A 6 18.81 -20.01 0.04
N LEU A 7 18.79 -21.31 0.39
CA LEU A 7 17.54 -22.02 0.70
C LEU A 7 16.82 -21.42 1.89
N LEU A 8 17.55 -21.08 2.96
CA LEU A 8 16.96 -20.46 4.14
C LEU A 8 16.43 -19.06 3.85
N GLY A 9 17.15 -18.26 3.05
CA GLY A 9 16.71 -16.94 2.63
C GLY A 9 15.45 -17.00 1.78
N ASN A 10 15.38 -17.92 0.83
CA ASN A 10 14.19 -18.11 -0.01
C ASN A 10 13.00 -18.58 0.83
N ALA A 11 13.21 -19.50 1.77
CA ALA A 11 12.15 -19.97 2.66
C ALA A 11 11.61 -18.84 3.55
N ALA A 12 12.48 -17.96 4.05
CA ALA A 12 12.07 -16.82 4.86
C ALA A 12 11.22 -15.82 4.05
N ASN A 13 11.60 -15.54 2.81
CA ASN A 13 10.82 -14.66 1.91
C ASN A 13 9.48 -15.30 1.54
N ASP A 14 9.43 -16.60 1.27
CA ASP A 14 8.20 -17.32 0.98
C ASP A 14 7.24 -17.26 2.17
N LEU A 15 7.74 -17.45 3.39
CA LEU A 15 6.93 -17.32 4.61
C LEU A 15 6.39 -15.91 4.79
N LEU A 16 7.20 -14.89 4.55
CA LEU A 16 6.76 -13.50 4.63
C LEU A 16 5.66 -13.22 3.61
N GLN A 17 5.85 -13.63 2.36
CA GLN A 17 4.83 -13.45 1.31
C GLN A 17 3.53 -14.16 1.64
N SER A 18 3.59 -15.37 2.23
CA SER A 18 2.40 -16.11 2.64
C SER A 18 1.71 -15.50 3.87
N SER A 19 2.43 -14.69 4.65
CA SER A 19 1.91 -14.04 5.87
C SER A 19 1.70 -12.54 5.72
N ILE A 20 1.62 -12.03 4.49
CA ILE A 20 1.25 -10.63 4.23
C ILE A 20 -0.18 -10.42 4.70
N ASN A 21 -0.40 -9.40 5.54
CA ASN A 21 -1.69 -9.14 6.17
C ASN A 21 -2.21 -7.75 5.81
N VAL A 22 -3.52 -7.60 5.84
CA VAL A 22 -4.16 -6.28 5.72
C VAL A 22 -3.64 -5.38 6.84
N GLY A 23 -3.22 -4.17 6.48
CA GLY A 23 -2.62 -3.22 7.43
C GLY A 23 -1.11 -3.25 7.49
N ASP A 24 -0.47 -4.26 6.92
CA ASP A 24 0.99 -4.28 6.79
C ASP A 24 1.45 -3.15 5.87
N VAL A 25 2.63 -2.60 6.16
CA VAL A 25 3.21 -1.49 5.39
C VAL A 25 4.58 -1.88 4.86
N TYR A 26 4.75 -1.67 3.57
CA TYR A 26 5.98 -1.94 2.82
C TYR A 26 6.47 -0.67 2.12
N LEU A 27 7.77 -0.50 2.03
CA LEU A 27 8.36 0.54 1.18
C LEU A 27 8.68 -0.08 -0.18
N LEU A 28 7.88 0.27 -1.19
CA LEU A 28 7.98 -0.31 -2.53
C LEU A 28 8.46 0.71 -3.55
N ASN A 29 9.23 0.25 -4.52
CA ASN A 29 9.53 1.00 -5.73
C ASN A 29 8.43 0.73 -6.75
N LEU A 30 7.64 1.76 -7.06
CA LEU A 30 6.44 1.65 -7.89
C LEU A 30 6.58 2.49 -9.15
N ASP A 31 5.91 2.06 -10.21
CA ASP A 31 5.90 2.70 -11.53
C ASP A 31 4.46 2.95 -12.01
N PRO A 32 4.25 3.56 -13.21
CA PRO A 32 2.90 3.82 -13.71
C PRO A 32 2.04 2.57 -13.88
N SER A 33 2.63 1.39 -14.10
CA SER A 33 1.86 0.14 -14.19
C SER A 33 1.18 -0.23 -12.88
N ASN A 34 1.70 0.27 -11.75
CA ASN A 34 1.10 0.10 -10.43
C ASN A 34 0.01 1.13 -10.15
N GLY A 35 -0.05 2.22 -10.92
CA GLY A 35 -0.98 3.31 -10.75
C GLY A 35 -0.36 4.60 -10.21
N ILE A 36 0.97 4.68 -10.14
CA ILE A 36 1.70 5.85 -9.65
C ILE A 36 1.87 6.86 -10.78
N THR A 37 1.72 8.15 -10.45
CA THR A 37 2.04 9.24 -11.36
C THR A 37 3.53 9.55 -11.27
N PRO A 38 4.28 9.51 -12.37
CA PRO A 38 5.70 9.90 -12.37
C PRO A 38 5.88 11.35 -11.90
N LYS A 39 7.01 11.62 -11.27
CA LYS A 39 7.35 12.96 -10.81
C LYS A 39 8.71 13.35 -11.38
N ASN A 40 8.80 14.54 -11.98
CA ASN A 40 9.98 15.00 -12.71
C ASN A 40 10.30 13.98 -13.83
N ASP A 41 11.59 13.64 -14.01
CA ASP A 41 12.03 12.66 -15.01
C ASP A 41 12.14 11.25 -14.46
N ASP A 42 11.69 11.02 -13.22
CA ASP A 42 11.79 9.71 -12.58
C ASP A 42 10.67 8.78 -13.04
N ALA A 43 11.05 7.63 -13.62
CA ALA A 43 10.09 6.62 -14.06
C ALA A 43 9.45 5.86 -12.90
N THR A 44 10.12 5.85 -11.73
CA THR A 44 9.66 5.13 -10.53
C THR A 44 9.71 6.02 -9.31
N ARG A 45 8.95 5.62 -8.28
CA ARG A 45 8.93 6.32 -6.98
C ARG A 45 8.89 5.30 -5.85
N ASN A 46 9.66 5.58 -4.80
CA ASN A 46 9.56 4.81 -3.55
C ASN A 46 8.38 5.34 -2.74
N LYS A 47 7.46 4.45 -2.39
CA LYS A 47 6.25 4.80 -1.64
C LYS A 47 6.01 3.80 -0.52
N PHE A 48 5.56 4.30 0.64
CA PHE A 48 4.95 3.43 1.64
C PHE A 48 3.61 2.95 1.12
N PHE A 49 3.42 1.63 1.13
CA PHE A 49 2.24 0.95 0.62
C PHE A 49 1.56 0.22 1.77
N ILE A 50 0.29 0.54 2.00
CA ILE A 50 -0.53 -0.12 3.03
C ILE A 50 -1.34 -1.21 2.35
N VAL A 51 -1.19 -2.45 2.80
CA VAL A 51 -1.92 -3.60 2.24
C VAL A 51 -3.41 -3.49 2.61
N LEU A 52 -4.29 -3.52 1.61
CA LEU A 52 -5.74 -3.55 1.80
C LEU A 52 -6.36 -4.91 1.52
N GLY A 53 -5.86 -5.62 0.53
CA GLY A 53 -6.45 -6.88 0.14
C GLY A 53 -5.71 -7.56 -0.99
N PHE A 54 -6.21 -8.72 -1.37
CA PHE A 54 -5.61 -9.59 -2.37
C PHE A 54 -6.62 -9.92 -3.45
N ASP A 55 -6.16 -10.12 -4.68
CA ASP A 55 -7.03 -10.63 -5.73
C ASP A 55 -7.40 -12.10 -5.46
N ASN A 56 -8.29 -12.67 -6.27
CA ASN A 56 -8.79 -14.04 -6.05
C ASN A 56 -7.67 -15.10 -6.05
N GLU A 57 -6.61 -14.86 -6.80
CA GLU A 57 -5.48 -15.81 -6.91
C GLU A 57 -4.38 -15.52 -5.89
N GLY A 58 -4.43 -14.38 -5.20
CA GLY A 58 -3.41 -13.96 -4.26
C GLY A 58 -2.11 -13.49 -4.90
N ASN A 59 -2.09 -13.26 -6.21
CA ASN A 59 -0.90 -12.86 -6.96
C ASN A 59 -0.71 -11.34 -7.03
N VAL A 60 -1.79 -10.58 -6.88
CA VAL A 60 -1.78 -9.12 -6.91
C VAL A 60 -2.33 -8.60 -5.59
N ILE A 61 -1.63 -7.64 -5.04
CA ILE A 61 -2.01 -7.00 -3.78
C ILE A 61 -2.50 -5.59 -4.09
N GLY A 62 -3.69 -5.26 -3.59
CA GLY A 62 -4.25 -3.92 -3.63
C GLY A 62 -3.97 -3.18 -2.35
N GLY A 63 -3.63 -1.90 -2.46
CA GLY A 63 -3.35 -1.09 -1.30
C GLY A 63 -3.35 0.39 -1.59
N LEU A 64 -2.90 1.17 -0.61
CA LEU A 64 -2.86 2.62 -0.67
C LEU A 64 -1.43 3.10 -0.46
N VAL A 65 -1.09 4.22 -1.09
CA VAL A 65 0.21 4.86 -0.84
C VAL A 65 0.06 6.01 0.14
N ILE A 66 1.17 6.32 0.83
CA ILE A 66 1.27 7.44 1.76
C ILE A 66 2.05 8.55 1.09
N ASN A 67 1.47 9.76 1.09
CA ASN A 67 2.10 10.97 0.54
C ASN A 67 2.46 11.94 1.65
N SER A 68 3.55 12.68 1.47
CA SER A 68 4.01 13.66 2.46
C SER A 68 3.12 14.90 2.53
N LYS A 69 2.39 15.20 1.47
CA LYS A 69 1.51 16.37 1.39
C LYS A 69 0.40 16.16 0.37
N ILE A 70 -0.65 16.98 0.47
CA ILE A 70 -1.79 16.96 -0.46
C ILE A 70 -1.48 17.90 -1.63
N ASN A 71 -1.72 17.41 -2.85
CA ASN A 71 -1.68 18.26 -4.04
C ASN A 71 -3.06 18.90 -4.25
N TYR A 72 -3.22 20.15 -3.83
CA TYR A 72 -4.49 20.87 -3.92
C TYR A 72 -4.86 21.32 -5.34
N ASN A 73 -4.01 21.06 -6.33
CA ASN A 73 -4.36 21.25 -7.75
C ASN A 73 -5.24 20.12 -8.30
N LEU A 74 -5.39 19.04 -7.54
CA LEU A 74 -6.26 17.92 -7.90
C LEU A 74 -7.73 18.21 -7.53
N PRO A 75 -8.71 17.54 -8.18
CA PRO A 75 -10.12 17.71 -7.83
C PRO A 75 -10.44 17.32 -6.38
N SER A 76 -11.53 17.87 -5.83
CA SER A 76 -12.01 17.54 -4.48
C SER A 76 -12.34 16.04 -4.33
N THR A 77 -12.72 15.37 -5.40
CA THR A 77 -12.93 13.90 -5.41
C THR A 77 -11.66 13.12 -5.06
N VAL A 78 -10.51 13.77 -5.12
CA VAL A 78 -9.22 13.20 -4.73
C VAL A 78 -8.76 13.81 -3.39
N THR A 79 -8.75 15.15 -3.29
CA THR A 79 -8.19 15.84 -2.11
C THR A 79 -9.00 15.60 -0.83
N ASP A 80 -10.32 15.40 -0.93
CA ASP A 80 -11.17 15.12 0.23
C ASP A 80 -10.96 13.69 0.80
N TYR A 81 -10.26 12.84 0.08
CA TYR A 81 -10.00 11.44 0.47
C TYR A 81 -8.53 11.21 0.84
N GLN A 82 -7.81 12.24 1.21
CA GLN A 82 -6.46 12.19 1.75
C GLN A 82 -6.56 12.17 3.28
N LEU A 83 -6.33 11.01 3.88
CA LEU A 83 -6.53 10.80 5.31
C LEU A 83 -5.24 11.08 6.07
N PRO A 84 -5.23 12.04 7.03
CA PRO A 84 -4.04 12.31 7.83
C PRO A 84 -3.57 11.09 8.63
N ILE A 85 -2.26 10.85 8.62
CA ILE A 85 -1.61 9.82 9.43
C ILE A 85 -0.36 10.41 10.07
N THR A 86 -0.20 10.20 11.37
CA THR A 86 0.87 10.81 12.15
C THR A 86 2.04 9.87 12.39
N VAL A 87 3.20 10.44 12.67
CA VAL A 87 4.39 9.68 13.10
C VAL A 87 4.10 8.88 14.36
N LYS A 88 3.24 9.38 15.24
CA LYS A 88 2.82 8.68 16.46
C LYS A 88 2.05 7.39 16.13
N GLN A 89 1.19 7.43 15.10
CA GLN A 89 0.44 6.26 14.62
C GLN A 89 1.32 5.29 13.83
N CYS A 90 2.31 5.83 13.12
CA CYS A 90 3.21 5.06 12.24
C CYS A 90 4.66 5.51 12.45
N PRO A 91 5.39 4.92 13.42
CA PRO A 91 6.74 5.37 13.76
C PRO A 91 7.77 5.24 12.63
N PHE A 92 7.52 4.44 11.60
CA PHE A 92 8.40 4.33 10.44
C PHE A 92 8.34 5.55 9.51
N LEU A 93 7.35 6.44 9.66
CA LEU A 93 7.26 7.68 8.91
C LEU A 93 8.26 8.71 9.46
N GLN A 94 8.84 9.54 8.58
CA GLN A 94 9.75 10.61 8.97
C GLN A 94 9.01 11.87 9.42
N HIS A 95 7.76 12.05 8.99
CA HIS A 95 6.90 13.18 9.33
C HIS A 95 5.44 12.79 9.16
N ASN A 96 4.55 13.61 9.71
CA ASN A 96 3.11 13.44 9.50
C ASN A 96 2.80 13.51 8.00
N SER A 97 1.92 12.64 7.55
CA SER A 97 1.68 12.38 6.14
C SER A 97 0.20 12.14 5.88
N PHE A 98 -0.14 11.70 4.68
CA PHE A 98 -1.54 11.46 4.26
C PHE A 98 -1.63 10.13 3.53
N VAL A 99 -2.62 9.33 3.89
CA VAL A 99 -2.97 8.11 3.17
C VAL A 99 -3.86 8.51 1.99
N ASN A 100 -3.46 8.18 0.79
CA ASN A 100 -4.28 8.45 -0.41
C ASN A 100 -5.38 7.39 -0.53
N CYS A 101 -6.57 7.69 -0.02
CA CYS A 101 -7.72 6.80 -0.07
C CYS A 101 -8.56 6.96 -1.35
N SER A 102 -8.09 7.77 -2.31
CA SER A 102 -8.81 8.01 -3.56
C SER A 102 -8.46 7.03 -4.68
N LYS A 103 -7.43 6.22 -4.50
CA LYS A 103 -6.94 5.32 -5.54
C LYS A 103 -6.32 4.06 -4.95
N ILE A 104 -6.78 2.91 -5.41
CA ILE A 104 -6.15 1.63 -5.08
C ILE A 104 -4.96 1.43 -6.01
N ILE A 105 -3.79 1.29 -5.41
CA ILE A 105 -2.55 0.96 -6.11
C ILE A 105 -2.40 -0.56 -6.10
N VAL A 106 -1.92 -1.12 -7.20
CA VAL A 106 -1.76 -2.56 -7.33
C VAL A 106 -0.30 -2.93 -7.51
N ALA A 107 0.12 -4.00 -6.88
CA ALA A 107 1.48 -4.48 -6.99
C ALA A 107 1.52 -6.01 -6.96
N LYS A 108 2.44 -6.59 -7.71
CA LYS A 108 2.63 -8.04 -7.71
C LYS A 108 3.14 -8.49 -6.34
N ARG A 109 2.64 -9.63 -5.88
CA ARG A 109 3.04 -10.24 -4.60
C ARG A 109 4.55 -10.36 -4.45
N THR A 110 5.27 -10.58 -5.54
CA THR A 110 6.73 -10.72 -5.54
C THR A 110 7.49 -9.46 -5.13
N LYS A 111 6.85 -8.29 -5.12
CA LYS A 111 7.48 -7.05 -4.63
C LYS A 111 7.54 -6.98 -3.10
N PHE A 112 6.78 -7.81 -2.41
CA PHE A 112 6.65 -7.80 -0.96
C PHE A 112 7.60 -8.83 -0.35
N CYS A 113 8.63 -8.35 0.34
CA CYS A 113 9.66 -9.19 0.93
C CYS A 113 10.13 -8.60 2.25
N LYS A 114 10.97 -9.36 2.96
CA LYS A 114 11.51 -8.96 4.25
C LYS A 114 12.22 -7.60 4.18
N GLU A 115 12.95 -7.35 3.10
CA GLU A 115 13.75 -6.14 2.91
C GLU A 115 12.87 -4.90 2.71
N THR A 116 11.64 -5.05 2.21
CA THR A 116 10.72 -3.95 1.96
C THR A 116 9.70 -3.74 3.08
N TYR A 117 9.56 -4.68 4.01
CA TYR A 117 8.64 -4.57 5.14
C TYR A 117 9.09 -3.44 6.09
N ARG A 118 8.17 -2.60 6.54
CA ARG A 118 8.45 -1.46 7.43
C ARG A 118 7.67 -1.49 8.73
N GLY A 119 6.57 -2.20 8.79
CA GLY A 119 5.73 -2.25 9.98
C GLY A 119 4.27 -2.50 9.62
N GLU A 120 3.38 -2.12 10.54
CA GLU A 120 1.94 -2.31 10.34
C GLU A 120 1.17 -1.17 11.00
N ILE A 121 -0.05 -0.96 10.54
CA ILE A 121 -1.01 -0.10 11.22
C ILE A 121 -1.73 -0.96 12.24
N SER A 122 -1.27 -0.89 13.49
CA SER A 122 -1.78 -1.74 14.58
C SER A 122 -3.08 -1.24 15.19
N ASP A 123 -3.42 0.04 15.00
CA ASP A 123 -4.65 0.62 15.50
C ASP A 123 -5.83 0.19 14.61
N SER A 124 -6.69 -0.67 15.16
CA SER A 124 -7.87 -1.18 14.44
C SER A 124 -8.86 -0.08 14.06
N LYS A 125 -8.95 0.98 14.85
CA LYS A 125 -9.81 2.13 14.54
C LYS A 125 -9.28 2.90 13.33
N MET A 126 -7.97 3.06 13.24
CA MET A 126 -7.33 3.69 12.10
C MET A 126 -7.52 2.86 10.83
N MET A 127 -7.34 1.55 10.90
CA MET A 127 -7.57 0.68 9.74
C MET A 127 -9.03 0.70 9.29
N LYS A 128 -9.97 0.71 10.24
CA LYS A 128 -11.40 0.84 9.91
C LYS A 128 -11.68 2.15 9.19
N LEU A 129 -11.11 3.25 9.69
CA LEU A 129 -11.28 4.58 9.07
C LEU A 129 -10.69 4.62 7.65
N ILE A 130 -9.53 4.02 7.45
CA ILE A 130 -8.91 3.91 6.12
C ILE A 130 -9.82 3.15 5.16
N ILE A 131 -10.30 1.98 5.56
CA ILE A 131 -11.15 1.13 4.73
C ILE A 131 -12.49 1.83 4.42
N ASP A 132 -13.11 2.44 5.42
CA ASP A 132 -14.37 3.17 5.24
C ASP A 132 -14.19 4.34 4.27
N THR A 133 -13.08 5.06 4.38
CA THR A 133 -12.76 6.19 3.48
C THR A 133 -12.57 5.72 2.04
N VAL A 134 -11.89 4.60 1.83
CA VAL A 134 -11.73 3.98 0.51
C VAL A 134 -13.09 3.62 -0.09
N LYS A 135 -13.97 3.01 0.71
CA LYS A 135 -15.30 2.62 0.25
C LYS A 135 -16.18 3.81 -0.14
N GLU A 136 -15.98 4.96 0.49
CA GLU A 136 -16.72 6.18 0.21
C GLU A 136 -16.14 6.98 -0.96
N SER A 137 -14.91 6.67 -1.37
CA SER A 137 -14.22 7.42 -2.42
C SER A 137 -14.94 7.30 -3.76
N PRO A 138 -15.34 8.42 -4.38
CA PRO A 138 -16.04 8.40 -5.68
C PRO A 138 -15.15 8.00 -6.85
N THR A 139 -13.84 7.97 -6.65
CA THR A 139 -12.86 7.62 -7.69
C THR A 139 -12.50 6.13 -7.68
N ILE A 140 -13.00 5.37 -6.71
CA ILE A 140 -12.81 3.92 -6.63
C ILE A 140 -14.15 3.26 -6.94
N ASN A 141 -14.18 2.40 -7.95
CA ASN A 141 -15.41 1.75 -8.36
C ASN A 141 -15.67 0.46 -7.55
N ARG A 142 -16.92 -0.01 -7.62
CA ARG A 142 -17.36 -1.21 -6.90
C ARG A 142 -16.58 -2.47 -7.31
N LYS A 143 -16.24 -2.57 -8.59
CA LYS A 143 -15.47 -3.71 -9.12
C LYS A 143 -14.08 -3.81 -8.45
N GLN A 144 -13.41 -2.68 -8.27
CA GLN A 144 -12.11 -2.65 -7.59
C GLN A 144 -12.25 -3.07 -6.13
N LEU A 145 -13.26 -2.57 -5.43
CA LEU A 145 -13.53 -2.94 -4.03
C LEU A 145 -13.77 -4.44 -3.91
N LYS A 146 -14.59 -4.99 -4.80
CA LYS A 146 -14.91 -6.41 -4.81
C LYS A 146 -13.68 -7.27 -5.15
N ASN A 147 -12.86 -6.83 -6.09
CA ASN A 147 -11.68 -7.55 -6.54
C ASN A 147 -10.68 -7.80 -5.40
N PHE A 148 -10.59 -6.88 -4.44
CA PHE A 148 -9.68 -6.97 -3.30
C PHE A 148 -10.37 -7.34 -1.98
N GLY A 149 -11.60 -7.81 -2.05
CA GLY A 149 -12.32 -8.32 -0.88
C GLY A 149 -12.80 -7.24 0.10
N LEU A 150 -12.96 -6.00 -0.34
CA LEU A 150 -13.40 -4.89 0.50
C LEU A 150 -14.93 -4.80 0.60
N ILE A 151 -15.61 -5.45 -0.30
CA ILE A 151 -17.08 -5.62 -0.26
C ILE A 151 -17.50 -7.02 -0.65
#